data_ee3a8910a5e8f5e2e30e4e87f0241cbd
#
_entry.id   ee3a8910a5e8f5e2e30e4e87f0241cbd
#
_cell.length_a   1.000
_cell.length_b   1.000
_cell.length_c   1.000
_cell.angle_alpha   90.00
_cell.angle_beta   90.00
_cell.angle_gamma   90.00
#
_symmetry.space_group_name_H-M   'P 1'
#
loop_
_entity.id
_entity.type
_entity.pdbx_description
1 polymer ?
#
loop_
_entity_poly.entity_id
_entity_poly.type
_entity_poly.pdbx_seq_one_letter_code
_entity_poly.pdbx_strand_id
1 'polypeptide(L)' 'MKAPKGAIFEEKYRVVAVDGQSLTIRGVRSGKVLTIVNPDPDTPLTPAEYPPGKLIKLSDPSRSPAN' A
#
# COMPACT_ATOMS: atom_id res chain seq x y z
N MET A 1 13.81 -5.76 19.68
CA MET A 1 12.94 -6.80 19.15
C MET A 1 12.51 -6.50 17.73
N LYS A 2 12.49 -7.51 16.90
CA LYS A 2 12.15 -7.31 15.50
C LYS A 2 10.68 -7.55 15.23
N ALA A 3 10.10 -6.71 14.39
CA ALA A 3 8.75 -6.92 13.95
C ALA A 3 8.68 -8.16 13.06
N PRO A 4 7.59 -8.91 13.12
CA PRO A 4 7.42 -10.04 12.22
C PRO A 4 7.35 -9.55 10.77
N LYS A 5 7.69 -10.45 9.86
CA LYS A 5 7.71 -10.10 8.45
C LYS A 5 6.37 -9.58 7.95
N GLY A 6 5.30 -10.09 8.51
CA GLY A 6 3.96 -9.70 8.10
C GLY A 6 3.45 -8.42 8.72
N ALA A 7 4.29 -7.72 9.51
CA ALA A 7 3.80 -6.55 10.23
C ALA A 7 3.27 -5.48 9.30
N ILE A 8 3.84 -5.33 8.12
CA ILE A 8 3.39 -4.31 7.18
C ILE A 8 1.99 -4.60 6.66
N PHE A 9 1.53 -5.84 6.77
CA PHE A 9 0.20 -6.22 6.32
C PHE A 9 -0.83 -6.18 7.45
N GLU A 10 -0.39 -5.82 8.65
CA GLU A 10 -1.26 -5.83 9.82
C GLU A 10 -1.71 -4.44 10.21
N GLU A 11 -1.29 -3.42 9.51
CA GLU A 11 -1.75 -2.08 9.79
C GLU A 11 -2.34 -1.47 8.54
N LYS A 12 -3.15 -0.46 8.73
CA LYS A 12 -3.69 0.28 7.62
C LYS A 12 -2.72 1.37 7.21
N TYR A 13 -2.81 1.75 5.97
CA TYR A 13 -1.97 2.80 5.42
C TYR A 13 -2.82 3.91 4.86
N ARG A 14 -2.31 5.11 4.95
CA ARG A 14 -2.98 6.27 4.40
C ARG A 14 -2.28 6.71 3.13
N VAL A 15 -3.06 6.96 2.10
CA VAL A 15 -2.48 7.42 0.84
C VAL A 15 -1.91 8.81 1.04
N VAL A 16 -0.64 8.98 0.70
CA VAL A 16 0.05 10.27 0.78
C VAL A 16 0.05 10.95 -0.57
N ALA A 17 0.39 10.18 -1.60
CA ALA A 17 0.47 10.72 -2.95
C ALA A 17 0.30 9.59 -3.94
N VAL A 18 -0.16 9.92 -5.12
CA VAL A 18 -0.28 8.97 -6.21
C VAL A 18 0.17 9.63 -7.49
N ASP A 19 0.96 8.90 -8.28
CA ASP A 19 1.17 9.30 -9.66
C ASP A 19 0.94 8.05 -10.49
N GLY A 20 0.75 8.20 -11.78
CA GLY A 20 0.31 7.06 -12.59
C GLY A 20 1.16 5.81 -12.47
N GLN A 21 2.39 5.94 -12.01
CA GLN A 21 3.34 4.84 -11.96
C GLN A 21 3.51 4.28 -10.55
N SER A 22 3.21 5.05 -9.53
CA SER A 22 3.47 4.61 -8.17
C SER A 22 2.51 5.23 -7.18
N LEU A 23 2.42 4.59 -6.02
CA LEU A 23 1.55 5.01 -4.93
C LEU A 23 2.39 5.11 -3.68
N THR A 24 2.38 6.27 -3.04
CA THR A 24 3.10 6.48 -1.79
C THR A 24 2.10 6.44 -0.65
N ILE A 25 2.37 5.59 0.32
CA ILE A 25 1.49 5.40 1.46
C ILE A 25 2.29 5.48 2.75
N ARG A 26 1.58 5.75 3.83
CA ARG A 26 2.20 5.87 5.14
C ARG A 26 1.43 5.07 6.16
N GLY A 27 2.14 4.26 6.93
CA GLY A 27 1.51 3.46 7.96
C GLY A 27 0.87 4.33 9.02
N VAL A 28 -0.37 4.00 9.37
CA VAL A 28 -1.12 4.78 10.34
C VAL A 28 -0.51 4.63 11.73
N ARG A 29 -0.01 3.44 12.03
CA ARG A 29 0.54 3.15 13.34
C ARG A 29 2.04 3.37 13.41
N SER A 30 2.76 2.88 12.43
CA SER A 30 4.22 2.92 12.45
C SER A 30 4.78 4.21 11.87
N GLY A 31 4.02 4.90 11.03
CA GLY A 31 4.52 6.06 10.32
C GLY A 31 5.46 5.72 9.18
N LYS A 32 5.62 4.42 8.91
CA LYS A 32 6.52 3.97 7.85
C LYS A 32 5.98 4.36 6.48
N VAL A 33 6.85 4.89 5.64
CA VAL A 33 6.46 5.30 4.30
C VAL A 33 6.87 4.22 3.31
N LEU A 34 5.94 3.82 2.47
CA LEU A 34 6.18 2.81 1.45
C LEU A 34 5.79 3.37 0.10
N THR A 35 6.53 2.96 -0.92
CA THR A 35 6.19 3.30 -2.30
C THR A 35 5.90 2.01 -3.04
N ILE A 36 4.71 1.93 -3.60
CA ILE A 36 4.28 0.76 -4.35
C ILE A 36 4.31 1.12 -5.83
N VAL A 37 5.11 0.37 -6.58
CA VAL A 37 5.21 0.59 -8.02
C VAL A 37 4.05 -0.12 -8.69
N ASN A 38 3.41 0.58 -9.61
CA ASN A 38 2.30 0.01 -10.36
C ASN A 38 2.84 -1.07 -11.31
N PRO A 39 2.45 -2.33 -11.14
CA PRO A 39 2.93 -3.40 -12.02
C PRO A 39 2.29 -3.41 -13.39
N ASP A 40 1.19 -2.68 -13.56
CA ASP A 40 0.46 -2.69 -14.81
C ASP A 40 0.48 -1.31 -15.45
N PRO A 41 1.35 -1.09 -16.44
CA PRO A 41 1.45 0.23 -17.05
C PRO A 41 0.20 0.63 -17.84
N ASP A 42 -0.63 -0.34 -18.20
CA ASP A 42 -1.85 -0.04 -18.94
C ASP A 42 -2.98 0.42 -18.06
N THR A 43 -2.83 0.29 -16.76
CA THR A 43 -3.84 0.69 -15.81
C THR A 43 -3.23 1.66 -14.80
N PRO A 44 -3.05 2.92 -15.17
CA PRO A 44 -2.39 3.86 -14.28
C PRO A 44 -3.18 4.09 -13.01
N LEU A 45 -2.46 4.33 -11.93
CA LEU A 45 -3.06 4.69 -10.66
C LEU A 45 -3.58 6.12 -10.75
N THR A 46 -4.74 6.35 -10.19
CA THR A 46 -5.36 7.66 -10.26
C THR A 46 -5.75 8.18 -8.89
N PRO A 47 -5.77 9.50 -8.71
CA PRO A 47 -6.26 10.06 -7.46
C PRO A 47 -7.75 9.78 -7.22
N ALA A 48 -8.49 9.44 -8.26
CA ALA A 48 -9.88 9.06 -8.09
C ALA A 48 -10.01 7.74 -7.34
N GLU A 49 -9.10 6.81 -7.62
CA GLU A 49 -9.10 5.53 -6.93
C GLU A 49 -8.38 5.61 -5.58
N TYR A 50 -7.35 6.43 -5.51
CA TYR A 50 -6.51 6.54 -4.32
C TYR A 50 -6.36 8.00 -3.93
N PRO A 51 -7.45 8.62 -3.48
CA PRO A 51 -7.35 10.02 -3.05
C PRO A 51 -6.46 10.15 -1.81
N PRO A 52 -5.71 11.23 -1.70
CA PRO A 52 -4.90 11.44 -0.51
C PRO A 52 -5.74 11.36 0.75
N GLY A 53 -5.23 10.63 1.73
CA GLY A 53 -5.94 10.41 2.97
C GLY A 53 -6.78 9.15 3.01
N LYS A 54 -6.96 8.50 1.88
CA LYS A 54 -7.70 7.24 1.86
C LYS A 54 -6.96 6.17 2.64
N LEU A 55 -7.70 5.38 3.40
CA LEU A 55 -7.12 4.26 4.14
C LEU A 55 -7.19 3.01 3.28
N ILE A 56 -6.08 2.30 3.23
CA ILE A 56 -6.00 1.03 2.51
C ILE A 56 -5.29 0.02 3.39
N LYS A 57 -5.46 -1.24 3.07
CA LYS A 57 -4.77 -2.30 3.77
C LYS A 57 -4.09 -3.17 2.73
N LEU A 58 -2.81 -3.45 2.95
CA LEU A 58 -2.05 -4.26 2.03
C LEU A 58 -2.39 -5.72 2.23
N SER A 59 -2.33 -6.48 1.14
CA SER A 59 -2.55 -7.92 1.19
C SER A 59 -1.20 -8.63 1.19
N ASP A 60 -1.06 -9.59 2.08
CA ASP A 60 0.16 -10.40 2.15
C ASP A 60 0.11 -11.45 1.05
N PRO A 61 0.97 -11.35 0.04
CA PRO A 61 0.92 -12.31 -1.06
C PRO A 61 1.25 -13.74 -0.63
N SER A 62 2.04 -13.90 0.42
CA SER A 62 2.38 -15.23 0.88
C SER A 62 1.22 -15.89 1.63
N ARG A 63 0.19 -15.13 1.96
CA ARG A 63 -1.00 -15.64 2.64
C ARG A 63 -2.21 -15.59 1.75
N SER A 64 -2.02 -15.29 0.49
CA SER A 64 -3.13 -15.28 -0.45
C SER A 64 -3.73 -16.68 -0.52
N PRO A 65 -5.06 -16.76 -0.58
CA PRO A 65 -5.67 -18.07 -0.73
C PRO A 65 -5.23 -18.72 -2.01
N ALA A 66 -4.89 -19.96 -1.91
CA ALA A 66 -4.56 -20.73 -3.09
C ALA A 66 -5.87 -21.04 -3.79
N ASN A 67 -5.90 -20.77 -5.01
CA ASN A 67 -7.15 -20.99 -5.75
C ASN A 67 -6.97 -21.92 -6.85
#